data_afb139106a827e26933621a8294cbc0c
#
_entry.id   afb139106a827e26933621a8294cbc0c
#
_cell.length_a   1.000
_cell.length_b   1.000
_cell.length_c   1.000
_cell.angle_alpha   90.00
_cell.angle_beta   90.00
_cell.angle_gamma   90.00
#
_symmetry.space_group_name_H-M   'P 1'
#
loop_
_entity.id
_entity.type
_entity.pdbx_description
1 polymer ?
#
loop_
_entity_poly.entity_id
_entity_poly.type
_entity_poly.pdbx_seq_one_letter_code
_entity_poly.pdbx_strand_id
1 'polypeptide(L)'
;MILTGILERSLGNFTCLRGYASLKELAEISQANDTYQRALNEQHIKEIQNYYDFGEYLFFPEVILGYTLKNDDGISLAMNTPFLEVNKQKNKSSVLKITHAKPAQKIFKDLNLTSVEISVPQKVFFRIDGNHRLNAIEKKLDEKDYQAPFCLIFFSEEDAGYESNHFQTLSTNLPANAKQQRVLFHYINSRGLPLTSEENLTAIFSKNQFTDDEIEKTFGTEFLFAKNLYESIDKDSISEIEQFCRTSNCYASFLKKLCKLLITLFSENNVMVKNVKIGLSRANTYLFENEDIKNNLSENLLIAISFLGIKEDGIVLRQFIRWIKNKKLYEVKDIDTQSLIEVFEKAYKTELKIFVAMPYYCDSMVNDYNAVLEEASKSIREEHKVNIIPYPIMKNSGVSRDLIQDIFRKIEECSIFIADITDNNSNVLYELGFAKGKEKDCILILNEEKRTQPPKSDYRNELYYPFTGYKSLGDTLKTNILQILQDKGYI
;
A
#
# COMPACT_ATOMS: atom_id res chain seq x y z
N MET A 1 26.40 8.76 -33.88
CA MET A 1 25.15 9.45 -33.52
C MET A 1 25.42 10.94 -33.33
N ILE A 2 24.44 11.78 -33.70
CA ILE A 2 24.57 13.25 -33.60
C ILE A 2 23.36 13.80 -32.83
N LEU A 3 23.62 14.44 -31.68
CA LEU A 3 22.60 15.22 -30.97
C LEU A 3 22.71 16.68 -31.42
N THR A 4 21.60 17.26 -31.83
CA THR A 4 21.57 18.67 -32.26
C THR A 4 20.57 19.44 -31.39
N GLY A 5 20.96 20.63 -30.98
CA GLY A 5 20.13 21.48 -30.14
C GLY A 5 20.66 22.88 -29.96
N ILE A 6 20.02 23.64 -29.08
CA ILE A 6 20.44 24.96 -28.66
C ILE A 6 21.28 24.81 -27.39
N LEU A 7 22.48 25.40 -27.43
CA LEU A 7 23.35 25.43 -26.26
C LEU A 7 23.08 26.73 -25.49
N GLU A 8 22.72 26.58 -24.23
CA GLU A 8 22.35 27.69 -23.35
C GLU A 8 22.74 27.43 -21.89
N ARG A 9 22.68 28.46 -21.04
CA ARG A 9 22.74 28.29 -19.60
C ARG A 9 21.36 28.21 -19.03
N SER A 10 21.07 27.08 -18.38
CA SER A 10 19.78 26.80 -17.75
C SER A 10 19.96 25.91 -16.51
N LEU A 11 18.89 25.54 -15.84
CA LEU A 11 18.91 24.68 -14.66
C LEU A 11 19.87 25.16 -13.55
N GLY A 12 19.83 26.45 -13.22
CA GLY A 12 20.67 26.99 -12.16
C GLY A 12 22.12 27.28 -12.60
N ASN A 13 22.30 27.69 -13.86
CA ASN A 13 23.58 28.14 -14.40
C ASN A 13 24.46 27.04 -15.05
N PHE A 14 23.89 25.86 -15.31
CA PHE A 14 24.61 24.84 -16.06
C PHE A 14 24.59 25.14 -17.57
N THR A 15 25.68 24.83 -18.25
CA THR A 15 25.72 24.80 -19.72
C THR A 15 25.00 23.52 -20.18
N CYS A 16 23.93 23.71 -20.97
CA CYS A 16 23.05 22.65 -21.42
C CYS A 16 22.83 22.70 -22.93
N LEU A 17 22.81 21.52 -23.56
CA LEU A 17 22.34 21.36 -24.94
C LEU A 17 20.91 20.83 -24.89
N ARG A 18 19.94 21.57 -25.43
CA ARG A 18 18.54 21.15 -25.52
C ARG A 18 18.10 20.96 -26.95
N GLY A 19 17.44 19.85 -27.22
CA GLY A 19 16.95 19.46 -28.53
C GLY A 19 15.96 18.32 -28.48
N TYR A 20 15.78 17.68 -29.63
CA TYR A 20 14.94 16.50 -29.80
C TYR A 20 15.79 15.36 -30.37
N ALA A 21 15.58 14.16 -29.86
CA ALA A 21 16.25 12.96 -30.35
C ALA A 21 15.37 11.72 -30.15
N SER A 22 15.70 10.67 -30.85
CA SER A 22 15.07 9.37 -30.70
C SER A 22 15.29 8.82 -29.28
N LEU A 23 14.20 8.31 -28.63
CA LEU A 23 14.31 7.66 -27.32
C LEU A 23 15.24 6.44 -27.36
N LYS A 24 15.22 5.66 -28.46
CA LYS A 24 16.12 4.51 -28.66
C LYS A 24 17.58 4.98 -28.69
N GLU A 25 17.85 5.98 -29.51
CA GLU A 25 19.20 6.57 -29.59
C GLU A 25 19.68 7.13 -28.26
N LEU A 26 18.80 7.86 -27.51
CA LEU A 26 19.14 8.36 -26.16
C LEU A 26 19.41 7.22 -25.18
N ALA A 27 18.70 6.11 -25.29
CA ALA A 27 18.91 4.94 -24.46
C ALA A 27 20.25 4.25 -24.77
N GLU A 28 20.61 4.11 -26.05
CA GLU A 28 21.86 3.48 -26.50
C GLU A 28 23.11 4.20 -26.02
N ILE A 29 23.07 5.54 -25.92
CA ILE A 29 24.21 6.39 -25.55
C ILE A 29 24.27 6.73 -24.07
N SER A 30 23.30 6.29 -23.28
CA SER A 30 23.20 6.64 -21.87
C SER A 30 23.05 5.44 -20.96
N GLN A 31 23.47 5.59 -19.72
CA GLN A 31 23.33 4.58 -18.66
C GLN A 31 22.86 5.21 -17.35
N ALA A 32 22.25 4.38 -16.50
CA ALA A 32 21.90 4.77 -15.15
C ALA A 32 23.16 5.05 -14.31
N ASN A 33 23.07 5.96 -13.36
CA ASN A 33 24.11 6.16 -12.36
C ASN A 33 23.66 5.51 -11.04
N ASP A 34 24.23 4.36 -10.71
CA ASP A 34 23.85 3.53 -9.56
C ASP A 34 24.08 4.23 -8.21
N THR A 35 24.83 5.35 -8.19
CA THR A 35 25.15 6.07 -6.94
C THR A 35 23.96 6.88 -6.39
N TYR A 36 22.97 7.24 -7.21
CA TYR A 36 21.82 8.06 -6.78
C TYR A 36 20.48 7.67 -7.40
N GLN A 37 20.46 6.82 -8.39
CA GLN A 37 19.20 6.38 -9.00
C GLN A 37 18.55 5.26 -8.20
N ARG A 38 17.21 5.28 -8.15
CA ARG A 38 16.43 4.21 -7.51
C ARG A 38 16.53 2.92 -8.32
N ALA A 39 16.42 1.80 -7.64
CA ALA A 39 16.23 0.51 -8.31
C ALA A 39 15.04 0.58 -9.28
N LEU A 40 15.18 -0.08 -10.43
CA LEU A 40 14.14 -0.12 -11.45
C LEU A 40 12.92 -0.87 -10.91
N ASN A 41 11.75 -0.25 -11.02
CA ASN A 41 10.48 -0.90 -10.72
C ASN A 41 9.95 -1.54 -12.02
N GLU A 42 9.95 -2.87 -12.08
CA GLU A 42 9.51 -3.62 -13.26
C GLU A 42 8.03 -3.40 -13.61
N GLN A 43 7.18 -3.22 -12.60
CA GLN A 43 5.76 -2.90 -12.82
C GLN A 43 5.61 -1.53 -13.49
N HIS A 44 6.33 -0.53 -13.02
CA HIS A 44 6.32 0.81 -13.61
C HIS A 44 6.92 0.83 -15.02
N ILE A 45 7.94 0.01 -15.30
CA ILE A 45 8.47 -0.16 -16.67
C ILE A 45 7.40 -0.75 -17.60
N LYS A 46 6.64 -1.75 -17.16
CA LYS A 46 5.53 -2.32 -17.94
C LYS A 46 4.42 -1.30 -18.19
N GLU A 47 4.07 -0.49 -17.19
CA GLU A 47 3.11 0.61 -17.35
C GLU A 47 3.57 1.61 -18.42
N ILE A 48 4.86 1.98 -18.44
CA ILE A 48 5.43 2.85 -19.46
C ILE A 48 5.44 2.17 -20.84
N GLN A 49 5.76 0.88 -20.92
CA GLN A 49 5.70 0.13 -22.18
C GLN A 49 4.29 0.08 -22.74
N ASN A 50 3.29 -0.17 -21.89
CA ASN A 50 1.89 -0.11 -22.28
C ASN A 50 1.51 1.28 -22.77
N TYR A 51 1.97 2.35 -22.11
CA TYR A 51 1.77 3.73 -22.54
C TYR A 51 2.34 3.97 -23.96
N TYR A 52 3.48 3.40 -24.30
CA TYR A 52 4.04 3.46 -25.65
C TYR A 52 3.20 2.70 -26.70
N ASP A 53 2.46 1.67 -26.29
CA ASP A 53 1.66 0.84 -27.20
C ASP A 53 0.29 1.44 -27.51
N PHE A 54 -0.32 2.13 -26.56
CA PHE A 54 -1.69 2.66 -26.66
C PHE A 54 -1.79 4.10 -27.19
N GLY A 55 -0.75 4.68 -27.66
CA GLY A 55 -0.42 6.06 -27.86
C GLY A 55 -1.12 6.86 -28.93
N GLU A 56 -2.37 7.28 -28.75
CA GLU A 56 -2.93 8.40 -29.54
C GLU A 56 -2.43 9.78 -29.04
N TYR A 57 -2.03 9.90 -27.76
CA TYR A 57 -1.58 11.15 -27.14
C TYR A 57 -0.30 10.96 -26.35
N LEU A 58 0.79 10.62 -27.04
CA LEU A 58 2.07 10.42 -26.37
C LEU A 58 2.75 11.75 -26.06
N PHE A 59 2.88 12.07 -24.80
CA PHE A 59 3.70 13.16 -24.31
C PHE A 59 4.94 12.62 -23.58
N PHE A 60 6.11 13.07 -24.03
CA PHE A 60 7.38 12.70 -23.41
C PHE A 60 7.95 13.92 -22.67
N PRO A 61 8.02 13.89 -21.32
CA PRO A 61 8.79 14.86 -20.58
C PRO A 61 10.27 14.83 -21.00
N GLU A 62 10.96 15.96 -20.83
CA GLU A 62 12.37 16.09 -21.17
C GLU A 62 13.23 14.98 -20.52
N VAL A 63 14.08 14.33 -21.30
CA VAL A 63 15.09 13.38 -20.82
C VAL A 63 16.32 14.17 -20.42
N ILE A 64 16.79 14.05 -19.19
CA ILE A 64 17.93 14.81 -18.70
C ILE A 64 19.13 13.89 -18.55
N LEU A 65 20.14 14.20 -19.33
CA LEU A 65 21.42 13.49 -19.39
C LEU A 65 22.54 14.39 -18.87
N GLY A 66 23.61 13.77 -18.43
CA GLY A 66 24.82 14.48 -18.02
C GLY A 66 26.08 13.91 -18.65
N TYR A 67 27.05 14.78 -18.84
CA TYR A 67 28.41 14.43 -19.26
C TYR A 67 29.43 15.20 -18.44
N THR A 68 30.42 14.51 -17.88
CA THR A 68 31.55 15.17 -17.24
C THR A 68 32.68 15.36 -18.25
N LEU A 69 33.00 16.62 -18.54
CA LEU A 69 34.08 17.01 -19.43
C LEU A 69 35.43 16.55 -18.83
N LYS A 70 36.22 15.84 -19.65
CA LYS A 70 37.55 15.38 -19.27
C LYS A 70 38.62 16.29 -19.91
N ASN A 71 39.78 16.40 -19.29
CA ASN A 71 40.89 17.18 -19.80
C ASN A 71 41.34 16.78 -21.21
N ASP A 72 41.17 15.50 -21.56
CA ASP A 72 41.55 14.95 -22.86
C ASP A 72 40.45 15.20 -23.95
N ASP A 73 39.26 15.62 -23.58
CA ASP A 73 38.20 15.90 -24.55
C ASP A 73 38.50 17.12 -25.41
N GLY A 74 39.39 17.99 -24.94
CA GLY A 74 39.69 19.24 -25.61
C GLY A 74 38.46 20.18 -25.61
N ILE A 75 37.59 20.06 -24.64
CA ILE A 75 36.37 20.83 -24.44
C ILE A 75 36.41 21.41 -23.03
N SER A 76 36.13 22.70 -22.89
CA SER A 76 36.03 23.39 -21.60
C SER A 76 34.80 24.28 -21.54
N LEU A 77 34.32 24.55 -20.32
CA LEU A 77 33.23 25.46 -20.07
C LEU A 77 33.77 26.91 -20.12
N ALA A 78 33.16 27.78 -20.93
CA ALA A 78 33.49 29.17 -20.95
C ALA A 78 32.94 29.89 -19.72
N MET A 79 33.75 30.69 -19.02
CA MET A 79 33.40 31.27 -17.71
C MET A 79 32.17 32.17 -17.72
N ASN A 80 31.92 32.94 -18.75
CA ASN A 80 30.86 33.97 -18.76
C ASN A 80 29.85 33.84 -19.91
N THR A 81 29.90 32.75 -20.66
CA THR A 81 29.02 32.52 -21.81
C THR A 81 28.45 31.10 -21.75
N PRO A 82 27.33 30.81 -22.40
CA PRO A 82 26.82 29.44 -22.48
C PRO A 82 27.65 28.55 -23.43
N PHE A 83 28.74 29.04 -23.99
CA PHE A 83 29.52 28.33 -24.99
C PHE A 83 30.46 27.32 -24.37
N LEU A 84 30.69 26.25 -25.13
CA LEU A 84 31.77 25.32 -24.91
C LEU A 84 32.97 25.75 -25.75
N GLU A 85 34.12 25.93 -25.13
CA GLU A 85 35.35 26.21 -25.85
C GLU A 85 35.95 24.90 -26.36
N VAL A 86 36.24 24.82 -27.66
CA VAL A 86 36.67 23.59 -28.31
C VAL A 86 38.08 23.78 -28.85
N ASN A 87 39.04 23.06 -28.29
CA ASN A 87 40.36 22.92 -28.87
C ASN A 87 40.32 21.94 -30.04
N LYS A 88 40.31 22.44 -31.27
CA LYS A 88 40.14 21.66 -32.50
C LYS A 88 41.16 20.52 -32.68
N GLN A 89 42.36 20.65 -32.15
CA GLN A 89 43.41 19.62 -32.29
C GLN A 89 43.16 18.45 -31.34
N LYS A 90 42.83 18.73 -30.05
CA LYS A 90 42.53 17.71 -29.06
C LYS A 90 41.15 17.07 -29.31
N ASN A 91 40.17 17.84 -29.69
CA ASN A 91 38.80 17.34 -29.89
C ASN A 91 38.64 16.38 -31.10
N LYS A 92 39.61 16.33 -32.03
CA LYS A 92 39.59 15.37 -33.14
C LYS A 92 39.67 13.93 -32.70
N SER A 93 40.33 13.66 -31.60
CA SER A 93 40.50 12.32 -31.01
C SER A 93 39.51 12.03 -29.84
N SER A 94 38.69 13.01 -29.47
CA SER A 94 37.71 12.83 -28.37
C SER A 94 36.55 11.96 -28.76
N VAL A 95 35.96 11.32 -27.73
CA VAL A 95 34.69 10.59 -27.85
C VAL A 95 33.54 11.50 -28.28
N LEU A 96 33.55 12.75 -27.81
CA LEU A 96 32.58 13.77 -28.19
C LEU A 96 33.23 14.79 -29.13
N LYS A 97 32.62 15.01 -30.28
CA LYS A 97 32.98 16.12 -31.18
C LYS A 97 31.90 17.19 -31.17
N ILE A 98 32.27 18.41 -30.87
CA ILE A 98 31.35 19.55 -30.80
C ILE A 98 31.52 20.43 -31.99
N THR A 99 30.41 20.75 -32.64
CA THR A 99 30.38 21.70 -33.79
C THR A 99 29.32 22.75 -33.53
N HIS A 100 29.77 24.01 -33.51
CA HIS A 100 28.84 25.15 -33.44
C HIS A 100 28.47 25.58 -34.86
N ALA A 101 27.15 25.61 -35.14
CA ALA A 101 26.64 26.11 -36.41
C ALA A 101 26.62 27.65 -36.40
N LYS A 102 27.02 28.23 -37.53
CA LYS A 102 26.84 29.69 -37.77
C LYS A 102 25.51 29.87 -38.52
N PRO A 103 24.47 30.41 -37.92
CA PRO A 103 23.22 30.61 -38.63
C PRO A 103 23.42 31.61 -39.77
N ALA A 104 23.00 31.25 -40.98
CA ALA A 104 23.10 32.13 -42.16
C ALA A 104 22.10 33.29 -42.12
N GLN A 105 21.01 33.16 -41.37
CA GLN A 105 19.95 34.18 -41.27
C GLN A 105 20.12 35.07 -40.05
N LYS A 106 19.95 36.38 -40.20
CA LYS A 106 20.08 37.36 -39.11
C LYS A 106 19.15 37.11 -37.94
N ILE A 107 17.99 36.54 -38.19
CA ILE A 107 16.95 36.25 -37.18
C ILE A 107 17.42 35.22 -36.13
N PHE A 108 18.35 34.35 -36.49
CA PHE A 108 18.86 33.31 -35.62
C PHE A 108 20.26 33.56 -35.07
N LYS A 109 20.78 34.81 -35.19
CA LYS A 109 22.13 35.13 -34.76
C LYS A 109 22.41 34.86 -33.29
N ASP A 110 21.38 34.96 -32.46
CA ASP A 110 21.46 34.77 -31.00
C ASP A 110 21.22 33.32 -30.58
N LEU A 111 20.90 32.42 -31.52
CA LEU A 111 20.74 31.00 -31.25
C LEU A 111 22.08 30.25 -31.36
N ASN A 112 22.52 29.67 -30.28
CA ASN A 112 23.74 28.87 -30.23
C ASN A 112 23.46 27.44 -30.69
N LEU A 113 23.15 27.26 -31.97
CA LEU A 113 22.89 25.92 -32.52
C LEU A 113 24.18 25.08 -32.50
N THR A 114 24.12 23.96 -31.80
CA THR A 114 25.30 23.13 -31.56
C THR A 114 24.96 21.66 -31.82
N SER A 115 25.89 20.93 -32.44
CA SER A 115 25.82 19.51 -32.64
C SER A 115 26.92 18.83 -31.82
N VAL A 116 26.52 17.74 -31.16
CA VAL A 116 27.43 16.86 -30.42
C VAL A 116 27.42 15.52 -31.13
N GLU A 117 28.52 15.18 -31.80
CA GLU A 117 28.73 13.91 -32.46
C GLU A 117 29.45 12.95 -31.50
N ILE A 118 28.86 11.77 -31.32
CA ILE A 118 29.42 10.68 -30.52
C ILE A 118 30.12 9.70 -31.46
N SER A 119 31.43 9.62 -31.32
CA SER A 119 32.29 8.90 -32.25
C SER A 119 32.36 7.38 -32.01
N VAL A 120 31.84 6.89 -30.89
CA VAL A 120 31.93 5.48 -30.49
C VAL A 120 30.56 5.00 -29.98
N PRO A 121 30.08 3.79 -30.35
CA PRO A 121 28.84 3.26 -29.82
C PRO A 121 29.01 2.80 -28.37
N GLN A 122 29.11 3.73 -27.44
CA GLN A 122 29.26 3.48 -26.01
C GLN A 122 28.25 4.34 -25.22
N LYS A 123 27.84 3.85 -24.06
CA LYS A 123 27.02 4.59 -23.10
C LYS A 123 27.86 5.69 -22.43
N VAL A 124 27.96 6.83 -23.10
CA VAL A 124 28.86 7.94 -22.74
C VAL A 124 28.23 8.86 -21.70
N PHE A 125 26.90 8.98 -21.75
CA PHE A 125 26.15 9.88 -20.87
C PHE A 125 25.56 9.11 -19.68
N PHE A 126 25.45 9.82 -18.56
CA PHE A 126 24.70 9.29 -17.42
C PHE A 126 23.30 9.93 -17.37
N ARG A 127 22.32 9.12 -16.97
CA ARG A 127 20.93 9.56 -16.87
C ARG A 127 20.72 10.32 -15.58
N ILE A 128 20.25 11.56 -15.63
CA ILE A 128 19.83 12.33 -14.45
C ILE A 128 18.33 12.14 -14.24
N ASP A 129 17.51 12.27 -15.30
CA ASP A 129 16.10 11.93 -15.29
C ASP A 129 15.71 11.16 -16.56
N GLY A 130 14.59 10.43 -16.49
CA GLY A 130 14.08 9.60 -17.58
C GLY A 130 14.58 8.14 -17.57
N ASN A 131 15.24 7.67 -16.50
CA ASN A 131 15.82 6.33 -16.44
C ASN A 131 14.78 5.23 -16.70
N HIS A 132 13.58 5.28 -16.09
CA HIS A 132 12.52 4.29 -16.32
C HIS A 132 12.02 4.32 -17.77
N ARG A 133 11.88 5.51 -18.37
CA ARG A 133 11.44 5.70 -19.77
C ARG A 133 12.44 5.11 -20.75
N LEU A 134 13.72 5.40 -20.56
CA LEU A 134 14.79 4.85 -21.41
C LEU A 134 14.97 3.34 -21.25
N ASN A 135 14.81 2.80 -20.02
CA ASN A 135 14.81 1.36 -19.80
C ASN A 135 13.57 0.66 -20.41
N ALA A 136 12.43 1.31 -20.39
CA ALA A 136 11.22 0.77 -21.01
C ALA A 136 11.39 0.60 -22.53
N ILE A 137 12.02 1.58 -23.21
CA ILE A 137 12.29 1.50 -24.65
C ILE A 137 13.40 0.53 -24.98
N GLU A 138 14.48 0.42 -24.16
CA GLU A 138 15.54 -0.59 -24.33
C GLU A 138 15.01 -2.02 -24.31
N LYS A 139 14.00 -2.30 -23.46
CA LYS A 139 13.38 -3.62 -23.33
C LYS A 139 12.30 -3.90 -24.38
N LYS A 140 11.95 -2.92 -25.19
CA LYS A 140 10.90 -3.03 -26.20
C LYS A 140 11.49 -3.58 -27.50
N LEU A 141 10.90 -4.67 -28.01
CA LEU A 141 11.38 -5.39 -29.20
C LEU A 141 10.79 -4.89 -30.50
N ASP A 142 9.81 -3.96 -30.47
CA ASP A 142 9.17 -3.45 -31.69
C ASP A 142 10.00 -2.36 -32.38
N GLU A 143 9.69 -2.11 -33.67
CA GLU A 143 10.43 -1.14 -34.49
C GLU A 143 9.98 0.31 -34.24
N LYS A 144 8.93 0.54 -33.45
CA LYS A 144 8.45 1.91 -33.15
C LYS A 144 9.49 2.69 -32.34
N ASP A 145 9.79 3.86 -32.81
CA ASP A 145 10.67 4.81 -32.16
C ASP A 145 9.95 6.15 -31.96
N TYR A 146 10.33 6.89 -30.94
CA TYR A 146 9.66 8.11 -30.54
C TYR A 146 10.65 9.23 -30.34
N GLN A 147 10.33 10.42 -30.85
CA GLN A 147 11.11 11.62 -30.61
C GLN A 147 10.75 12.22 -29.25
N ALA A 148 11.75 12.48 -28.44
CA ALA A 148 11.57 13.11 -27.14
C ALA A 148 12.49 14.35 -26.99
N PRO A 149 12.05 15.35 -26.24
CA PRO A 149 12.94 16.45 -25.85
C PRO A 149 14.03 15.92 -24.92
N PHE A 150 15.25 16.42 -25.10
CA PHE A 150 16.37 16.11 -24.23
C PHE A 150 17.09 17.36 -23.74
N CYS A 151 17.70 17.25 -22.57
CA CYS A 151 18.64 18.21 -22.01
C CYS A 151 19.95 17.48 -21.66
N LEU A 152 21.03 17.81 -22.34
CA LEU A 152 22.37 17.31 -22.02
C LEU A 152 23.14 18.37 -21.25
N ILE A 153 23.48 18.07 -19.99
CA ILE A 153 24.20 18.97 -19.08
C ILE A 153 25.68 18.62 -19.10
N PHE A 154 26.52 19.65 -19.26
CA PHE A 154 27.97 19.52 -19.20
C PHE A 154 28.48 19.92 -17.82
N PHE A 155 29.19 18.99 -17.15
CA PHE A 155 29.84 19.20 -15.86
C PHE A 155 31.35 19.29 -16.07
N SER A 156 32.03 20.16 -15.32
CA SER A 156 33.49 20.22 -15.28
C SER A 156 34.05 19.28 -14.19
N GLU A 157 35.19 18.67 -14.42
CA GLU A 157 35.94 17.95 -13.36
C GLU A 157 36.44 18.93 -12.27
N GLU A 158 36.71 20.21 -12.65
CA GLU A 158 37.30 21.22 -11.78
C GLU A 158 36.28 22.10 -11.04
N ASP A 159 34.98 21.92 -11.25
CA ASP A 159 33.93 22.76 -10.61
C ASP A 159 33.80 22.45 -9.08
N ALA A 160 34.92 22.68 -8.37
CA ALA A 160 34.99 22.81 -6.93
C ALA A 160 34.42 24.14 -6.39
N GLY A 161 33.97 25.05 -7.28
CA GLY A 161 33.72 26.45 -7.01
C GLY A 161 32.29 26.86 -6.70
N TYR A 162 31.30 25.94 -6.67
CA TYR A 162 29.95 26.26 -6.20
C TYR A 162 29.82 25.90 -4.71
N GLU A 163 30.46 26.70 -3.83
CA GLU A 163 30.16 26.75 -2.42
C GLU A 163 28.76 27.38 -2.22
N SER A 164 27.72 26.56 -2.38
CA SER A 164 26.45 26.91 -1.73
C SER A 164 26.59 26.52 -0.27
N ASN A 165 26.61 27.50 0.63
CA ASN A 165 26.72 27.39 2.07
C ASN A 165 25.65 26.50 2.74
N HIS A 166 24.80 25.81 1.98
CA HIS A 166 23.69 24.99 2.45
C HIS A 166 23.94 23.47 2.43
N PHE A 167 25.08 22.98 1.90
CA PHE A 167 25.30 21.53 1.71
C PHE A 167 26.60 21.01 2.31
N GLN A 168 27.10 21.58 3.38
CA GLN A 168 28.34 21.11 4.05
C GLN A 168 28.24 19.75 4.77
N THR A 169 27.07 19.09 4.80
CA THR A 169 26.87 17.89 5.63
C THR A 169 26.73 16.58 4.86
N LEU A 170 26.87 16.53 3.55
CA LEU A 170 26.80 15.27 2.79
C LEU A 170 28.21 14.76 2.43
N SER A 171 28.55 13.62 2.99
CA SER A 171 29.74 12.77 2.87
C SER A 171 30.92 13.30 2.01
N THR A 172 32.07 13.41 2.65
CA THR A 172 33.34 14.00 2.21
C THR A 172 34.06 13.28 1.05
N ASN A 173 33.55 12.17 0.52
CA ASN A 173 34.31 11.29 -0.39
C ASN A 173 33.81 11.26 -1.85
N LEU A 174 32.90 12.12 -2.25
CA LEU A 174 32.40 12.16 -3.63
C LEU A 174 33.02 13.33 -4.40
N PRO A 175 33.37 13.16 -5.70
CA PRO A 175 33.82 14.24 -6.57
C PRO A 175 32.77 15.37 -6.61
N ALA A 176 33.20 16.63 -6.75
CA ALA A 176 32.30 17.81 -6.73
C ALA A 176 31.15 17.72 -7.75
N ASN A 177 31.42 17.19 -8.93
CA ASN A 177 30.45 16.93 -9.99
C ASN A 177 29.37 15.90 -9.57
N ALA A 178 29.71 14.86 -8.83
CA ALA A 178 28.76 13.88 -8.34
C ALA A 178 27.80 14.46 -7.29
N LYS A 179 28.25 15.42 -6.50
CA LYS A 179 27.37 16.20 -5.58
C LYS A 179 26.37 17.04 -6.35
N GLN A 180 26.83 17.78 -7.38
CA GLN A 180 25.97 18.59 -8.22
C GLN A 180 24.91 17.76 -8.95
N GLN A 181 25.30 16.59 -9.49
CA GLN A 181 24.37 15.65 -10.13
C GLN A 181 23.29 15.14 -9.16
N ARG A 182 23.67 14.79 -7.93
CA ARG A 182 22.71 14.36 -6.88
C ARG A 182 21.75 15.47 -6.48
N VAL A 183 22.26 16.68 -6.31
CA VAL A 183 21.43 17.84 -5.97
C VAL A 183 20.44 18.14 -7.10
N LEU A 184 20.89 18.10 -8.34
CA LEU A 184 20.06 18.34 -9.51
C LEU A 184 19.01 17.24 -9.66
N PHE A 185 19.39 15.96 -9.52
CA PHE A 185 18.47 14.84 -9.50
C PHE A 185 17.40 15.01 -8.40
N HIS A 186 17.81 15.40 -7.20
CA HIS A 186 16.86 15.64 -6.10
C HIS A 186 15.90 16.78 -6.43
N TYR A 187 16.38 17.91 -6.95
CA TYR A 187 15.52 19.05 -7.28
C TYR A 187 14.54 18.75 -8.42
N ILE A 188 14.96 18.05 -9.45
CA ILE A 188 14.10 17.65 -10.56
C ILE A 188 12.97 16.76 -10.06
N ASN A 189 13.29 15.80 -9.18
CA ASN A 189 12.32 14.81 -8.69
C ASN A 189 11.48 15.27 -7.49
N SER A 190 11.94 16.26 -6.70
CA SER A 190 11.27 16.66 -5.45
C SER A 190 10.57 18.02 -5.51
N ARG A 191 10.91 18.88 -6.47
CA ARG A 191 10.39 20.26 -6.55
C ARG A 191 9.54 20.54 -7.78
N GLY A 192 9.33 19.56 -8.66
CA GLY A 192 8.25 19.65 -9.63
C GLY A 192 6.94 19.73 -8.85
N LEU A 193 6.17 20.80 -8.99
CA LEU A 193 4.78 20.82 -8.54
C LEU A 193 3.98 20.03 -9.60
N PRO A 194 3.70 18.73 -9.38
CA PRO A 194 2.71 18.07 -10.20
C PRO A 194 1.37 18.77 -9.92
N LEU A 195 0.56 18.96 -10.94
CA LEU A 195 -0.87 19.17 -10.71
C LEU A 195 -1.32 18.17 -9.67
N THR A 196 -2.08 18.61 -8.66
CA THR A 196 -2.56 17.68 -7.65
C THR A 196 -3.28 16.55 -8.36
N SER A 197 -3.12 15.33 -7.87
CA SER A 197 -3.76 14.17 -8.50
C SER A 197 -5.27 14.35 -8.59
N GLU A 198 -5.86 15.13 -7.67
CA GLU A 198 -7.28 15.47 -7.65
C GLU A 198 -7.69 16.38 -8.81
N GLU A 199 -6.94 17.45 -9.10
CA GLU A 199 -7.23 18.37 -10.22
C GLU A 199 -7.17 17.63 -11.56
N ASN A 200 -6.15 16.80 -11.76
CA ASN A 200 -6.03 15.96 -12.96
C ASN A 200 -7.20 14.99 -13.11
N LEU A 201 -7.56 14.30 -12.04
CA LEU A 201 -8.66 13.33 -12.05
C LEU A 201 -10.01 14.02 -12.28
N THR A 202 -10.24 15.16 -11.64
CA THR A 202 -11.46 15.95 -11.83
C THR A 202 -11.58 16.42 -13.28
N ALA A 203 -10.47 16.82 -13.92
CA ALA A 203 -10.46 17.18 -15.34
C ALA A 203 -10.79 15.98 -16.24
N ILE A 204 -10.22 14.80 -15.97
CA ILE A 204 -10.52 13.56 -16.73
C ILE A 204 -12.00 13.14 -16.55
N PHE A 205 -12.57 13.30 -15.35
CA PHE A 205 -13.96 12.92 -15.05
C PHE A 205 -15.01 13.94 -15.55
N SER A 206 -14.58 15.12 -16.02
CA SER A 206 -15.50 16.15 -16.53
C SER A 206 -16.21 15.71 -17.79
N LYS A 207 -17.53 15.87 -17.83
CA LYS A 207 -18.45 15.30 -18.85
C LYS A 207 -18.15 15.58 -20.31
N ASN A 208 -17.27 16.52 -20.65
CA ASN A 208 -17.11 17.02 -22.03
C ASN A 208 -15.70 16.89 -22.60
N GLN A 209 -14.77 16.20 -21.91
CA GLN A 209 -13.38 16.14 -22.36
C GLN A 209 -13.01 14.79 -23.00
N PHE A 210 -13.55 13.71 -22.48
CA PHE A 210 -13.22 12.36 -22.97
C PHE A 210 -14.50 11.50 -23.05
N THR A 211 -14.60 10.70 -24.09
CA THR A 211 -15.59 9.63 -24.18
C THR A 211 -15.22 8.46 -23.28
N ASP A 212 -16.17 7.60 -22.95
CA ASP A 212 -15.92 6.43 -22.10
C ASP A 212 -14.89 5.47 -22.72
N ASP A 213 -14.93 5.29 -24.04
CA ASP A 213 -13.97 4.48 -24.80
C ASP A 213 -12.54 5.06 -24.73
N GLU A 214 -12.42 6.38 -24.82
CA GLU A 214 -11.12 7.07 -24.69
C GLU A 214 -10.56 6.94 -23.29
N ILE A 215 -11.40 7.06 -22.25
CA ILE A 215 -10.97 6.89 -20.86
C ILE A 215 -10.49 5.46 -20.63
N GLU A 216 -11.26 4.47 -21.04
CA GLU A 216 -10.90 3.07 -20.83
C GLU A 216 -9.60 2.70 -21.56
N LYS A 217 -9.44 3.11 -22.81
CA LYS A 217 -8.25 2.83 -23.61
C LYS A 217 -7.01 3.58 -23.14
N THR A 218 -7.17 4.83 -22.68
CA THR A 218 -6.03 5.71 -22.34
C THR A 218 -5.59 5.57 -20.88
N PHE A 219 -6.56 5.44 -19.96
CA PHE A 219 -6.30 5.48 -18.51
C PHE A 219 -6.59 4.17 -17.79
N GLY A 220 -7.37 3.27 -18.41
CA GLY A 220 -7.74 1.97 -17.85
C GLY A 220 -9.16 1.88 -17.31
N THR A 221 -9.61 0.64 -17.07
CA THR A 221 -10.98 0.31 -16.62
C THR A 221 -11.30 0.92 -15.23
N GLU A 222 -10.32 1.05 -14.34
CA GLU A 222 -10.51 1.66 -13.03
C GLU A 222 -10.86 3.16 -13.11
N PHE A 223 -10.36 3.87 -14.12
CA PHE A 223 -10.70 5.28 -14.35
C PHE A 223 -12.13 5.42 -14.88
N LEU A 224 -12.53 4.59 -15.82
CA LEU A 224 -13.91 4.59 -16.34
C LEU A 224 -14.90 4.25 -15.22
N PHE A 225 -14.60 3.26 -14.40
CA PHE A 225 -15.44 2.88 -13.27
C PHE A 225 -15.55 4.01 -12.23
N ALA A 226 -14.42 4.66 -11.91
CA ALA A 226 -14.40 5.80 -11.01
C ALA A 226 -15.17 7.00 -11.56
N LYS A 227 -15.09 7.30 -12.86
CA LYS A 227 -15.92 8.34 -13.53
C LYS A 227 -17.40 8.04 -13.38
N ASN A 228 -17.82 6.80 -13.68
CA ASN A 228 -19.22 6.39 -13.59
C ASN A 228 -19.76 6.54 -12.15
N LEU A 229 -18.95 6.26 -11.14
CA LEU A 229 -19.30 6.53 -9.75
C LEU A 229 -19.35 8.02 -9.44
N TYR A 230 -18.34 8.78 -9.88
CA TYR A 230 -18.25 10.22 -9.67
C TYR A 230 -19.50 10.97 -10.18
N GLU A 231 -20.01 10.56 -11.35
CA GLU A 231 -21.20 11.14 -11.98
C GLU A 231 -22.53 10.66 -11.40
N SER A 232 -22.55 9.44 -10.84
CA SER A 232 -23.81 8.76 -10.48
C SER A 232 -24.07 8.65 -8.99
N ILE A 233 -23.11 8.95 -8.12
CA ILE A 233 -23.32 8.92 -6.66
C ILE A 233 -24.09 10.16 -6.24
N ASP A 234 -25.16 9.94 -5.49
CA ASP A 234 -25.85 10.99 -4.77
C ASP A 234 -25.02 11.37 -3.54
N LYS A 235 -24.49 12.59 -3.55
CA LYS A 235 -23.60 13.11 -2.50
C LYS A 235 -24.29 13.26 -1.15
N ASP A 236 -25.60 13.49 -1.15
CA ASP A 236 -26.38 13.59 0.08
C ASP A 236 -26.46 12.24 0.81
N SER A 237 -26.46 11.13 0.05
CA SER A 237 -26.44 9.77 0.61
C SER A 237 -25.12 9.38 1.25
N ILE A 238 -24.04 10.15 1.02
CA ILE A 238 -22.67 9.92 1.52
C ILE A 238 -22.09 11.20 2.14
N SER A 239 -22.90 11.97 2.86
CA SER A 239 -22.57 13.30 3.38
C SER A 239 -21.27 13.37 4.19
N GLU A 240 -20.99 12.37 5.05
CA GLU A 240 -19.77 12.33 5.86
C GLU A 240 -18.51 12.08 5.01
N ILE A 241 -18.63 11.17 4.05
CA ILE A 241 -17.56 10.87 3.08
C ILE A 241 -17.30 12.10 2.21
N GLU A 242 -18.36 12.74 1.71
CA GLU A 242 -18.26 13.95 0.87
C GLU A 242 -17.63 15.10 1.64
N GLN A 243 -18.03 15.32 2.88
CA GLN A 243 -17.45 16.37 3.74
C GLN A 243 -15.94 16.15 3.95
N PHE A 244 -15.53 14.93 4.27
CA PHE A 244 -14.11 14.59 4.40
C PHE A 244 -13.35 14.83 3.09
N CYS A 245 -13.87 14.31 1.98
CA CYS A 245 -13.23 14.42 0.67
C CYS A 245 -13.13 15.87 0.20
N ARG A 246 -14.11 16.71 0.48
CA ARG A 246 -14.09 18.15 0.17
C ARG A 246 -13.04 18.87 1.01
N THR A 247 -12.96 18.58 2.31
CA THR A 247 -11.98 19.21 3.21
C THR A 247 -10.55 18.81 2.85
N SER A 248 -10.34 17.55 2.45
CA SER A 248 -9.03 16.99 2.08
C SER A 248 -8.71 17.16 0.60
N ASN A 249 -9.62 17.69 -0.21
CA ASN A 249 -9.51 17.83 -1.67
C ASN A 249 -9.08 16.51 -2.35
N CYS A 250 -9.86 15.43 -2.14
CA CYS A 250 -9.47 14.08 -2.58
C CYS A 250 -10.61 13.21 -3.14
N TYR A 251 -11.76 13.79 -3.53
CA TYR A 251 -12.93 12.99 -3.92
C TYR A 251 -12.71 12.10 -5.14
N ALA A 252 -12.14 12.66 -6.22
CA ALA A 252 -11.83 11.87 -7.40
C ALA A 252 -10.69 10.86 -7.15
N SER A 253 -9.69 11.25 -6.37
CA SER A 253 -8.60 10.39 -5.92
C SER A 253 -9.10 9.21 -5.09
N PHE A 254 -9.97 9.49 -4.12
CA PHE A 254 -10.63 8.47 -3.30
C PHE A 254 -11.39 7.45 -4.16
N LEU A 255 -12.27 7.91 -5.07
CA LEU A 255 -13.02 7.02 -5.95
C LEU A 255 -12.12 6.17 -6.83
N LYS A 256 -11.10 6.77 -7.44
CA LYS A 256 -10.13 6.04 -8.28
C LYS A 256 -9.39 4.96 -7.48
N LYS A 257 -8.88 5.29 -6.30
CA LYS A 257 -8.15 4.33 -5.44
C LYS A 257 -9.07 3.20 -4.96
N LEU A 258 -10.31 3.52 -4.58
CA LEU A 258 -11.31 2.54 -4.21
C LEU A 258 -11.65 1.61 -5.38
N CYS A 259 -11.86 2.15 -6.59
CA CYS A 259 -12.13 1.35 -7.79
C CYS A 259 -10.95 0.44 -8.15
N LYS A 260 -9.73 0.94 -8.08
CA LYS A 260 -8.52 0.12 -8.30
C LYS A 260 -8.46 -1.05 -7.32
N LEU A 261 -8.74 -0.82 -6.04
CA LEU A 261 -8.76 -1.86 -5.02
C LEU A 261 -9.86 -2.89 -5.27
N LEU A 262 -11.06 -2.42 -5.66
CA LEU A 262 -12.19 -3.29 -5.97
C LEU A 262 -11.89 -4.19 -7.17
N ILE A 263 -11.35 -3.65 -8.27
CA ILE A 263 -11.00 -4.41 -9.47
C ILE A 263 -9.87 -5.41 -9.18
N THR A 264 -8.89 -5.03 -8.36
CA THR A 264 -7.75 -5.90 -8.01
C THR A 264 -8.18 -7.10 -7.16
N LEU A 265 -9.11 -6.91 -6.22
CA LEU A 265 -9.50 -7.94 -5.24
C LEU A 265 -10.80 -8.69 -5.59
N PHE A 266 -11.61 -8.11 -6.46
CA PHE A 266 -12.76 -8.79 -7.06
C PHE A 266 -12.46 -9.01 -8.55
N SER A 267 -12.75 -10.18 -9.10
CA SER A 267 -12.73 -10.37 -10.56
C SER A 267 -13.70 -9.36 -11.22
N GLU A 268 -13.28 -8.73 -12.31
CA GLU A 268 -13.96 -7.60 -13.00
C GLU A 268 -15.47 -7.76 -13.19
N ASN A 269 -15.97 -8.98 -13.30
CA ASN A 269 -17.39 -9.27 -13.58
C ASN A 269 -18.34 -9.14 -12.37
N ASN A 270 -17.85 -8.91 -11.15
CA ASN A 270 -18.66 -8.94 -9.92
C ASN A 270 -18.90 -7.58 -9.25
N VAL A 271 -18.29 -6.50 -9.71
CA VAL A 271 -18.44 -5.19 -9.09
C VAL A 271 -19.47 -4.34 -9.84
N MET A 272 -20.71 -4.31 -9.35
CA MET A 272 -21.75 -3.45 -9.91
C MET A 272 -21.77 -2.08 -9.20
N VAL A 273 -21.93 -1.00 -9.96
CA VAL A 273 -22.10 0.38 -9.44
C VAL A 273 -23.14 0.45 -8.31
N LYS A 274 -24.24 -0.30 -8.43
CA LYS A 274 -25.28 -0.37 -7.40
C LYS A 274 -24.75 -0.87 -6.05
N ASN A 275 -23.93 -1.92 -6.06
CA ASN A 275 -23.35 -2.50 -4.85
C ASN A 275 -22.36 -1.54 -4.20
N VAL A 276 -21.59 -0.82 -5.01
CA VAL A 276 -20.67 0.21 -4.50
C VAL A 276 -21.43 1.33 -3.79
N LYS A 277 -22.54 1.83 -4.38
CA LYS A 277 -23.37 2.86 -3.75
C LYS A 277 -23.95 2.39 -2.42
N ILE A 278 -24.46 1.18 -2.34
CA ILE A 278 -24.98 0.60 -1.09
C ILE A 278 -23.87 0.49 -0.03
N GLY A 279 -22.70 0.04 -0.43
CA GLY A 279 -21.54 -0.09 0.45
C GLY A 279 -21.04 1.25 0.97
N LEU A 280 -20.98 2.26 0.11
CA LEU A 280 -20.62 3.63 0.50
C LEU A 280 -21.64 4.24 1.47
N SER A 281 -22.93 4.03 1.23
CA SER A 281 -23.99 4.48 2.18
C SER A 281 -23.84 3.81 3.55
N ARG A 282 -23.52 2.51 3.60
CA ARG A 282 -23.20 1.82 4.87
C ARG A 282 -21.98 2.44 5.56
N ALA A 283 -20.90 2.64 4.82
CA ALA A 283 -19.68 3.27 5.33
C ALA A 283 -19.98 4.65 5.91
N ASN A 284 -20.79 5.44 5.21
CA ASN A 284 -21.24 6.77 5.65
C ASN A 284 -22.01 6.72 6.97
N THR A 285 -22.93 5.77 7.11
CA THR A 285 -23.70 5.58 8.36
C THR A 285 -22.78 5.30 9.54
N TYR A 286 -21.80 4.40 9.36
CA TYR A 286 -20.84 4.09 10.44
C TYR A 286 -19.91 5.27 10.76
N LEU A 287 -19.53 6.10 9.79
CA LEU A 287 -18.76 7.33 10.06
C LEU A 287 -19.60 8.34 10.85
N PHE A 288 -20.87 8.48 10.52
CA PHE A 288 -21.81 9.34 11.27
C PHE A 288 -21.95 8.90 12.74
N GLU A 289 -22.03 7.60 12.98
CA GLU A 289 -22.20 7.02 14.33
C GLU A 289 -20.89 7.03 15.16
N ASN A 290 -19.71 7.27 14.55
CA ASN A 290 -18.40 7.16 15.21
C ASN A 290 -17.54 8.41 15.03
N GLU A 291 -17.84 9.43 15.84
CA GLU A 291 -17.18 10.74 15.80
C GLU A 291 -15.64 10.67 15.98
N ASP A 292 -15.16 9.77 16.83
CA ASP A 292 -13.72 9.58 17.08
C ASP A 292 -12.98 9.21 15.80
N ILE A 293 -13.55 8.27 15.01
CA ILE A 293 -12.99 7.83 13.74
C ILE A 293 -13.12 8.94 12.71
N LYS A 294 -14.28 9.59 12.63
CA LYS A 294 -14.55 10.68 11.69
C LYS A 294 -13.56 11.84 11.86
N ASN A 295 -13.32 12.26 13.10
CA ASN A 295 -12.43 13.39 13.40
C ASN A 295 -10.94 13.11 13.14
N ASN A 296 -10.55 11.83 13.07
CA ASN A 296 -9.18 11.38 12.80
C ASN A 296 -9.07 10.58 11.48
N LEU A 297 -10.03 10.72 10.60
CA LEU A 297 -10.11 9.97 9.36
C LEU A 297 -8.94 10.30 8.42
N SER A 298 -8.30 9.28 7.88
CA SER A 298 -7.34 9.39 6.77
C SER A 298 -7.96 8.85 5.48
N GLU A 299 -7.44 9.24 4.32
CA GLU A 299 -7.92 8.73 3.03
C GLU A 299 -7.78 7.19 2.96
N ASN A 300 -6.68 6.64 3.44
CA ASN A 300 -6.45 5.19 3.46
C ASN A 300 -7.47 4.46 4.36
N LEU A 301 -7.78 5.01 5.53
CA LEU A 301 -8.79 4.45 6.42
C LEU A 301 -10.19 4.55 5.81
N LEU A 302 -10.52 5.67 5.16
CA LEU A 302 -11.78 5.84 4.46
C LEU A 302 -11.95 4.81 3.34
N ILE A 303 -10.90 4.55 2.55
CA ILE A 303 -10.93 3.53 1.50
C ILE A 303 -11.13 2.14 2.10
N ALA A 304 -10.47 1.80 3.22
CA ALA A 304 -10.65 0.51 3.89
C ALA A 304 -12.08 0.31 4.41
N ILE A 305 -12.65 1.31 5.08
CA ILE A 305 -14.05 1.31 5.57
C ILE A 305 -15.02 1.14 4.40
N SER A 306 -14.82 1.91 3.32
CA SER A 306 -15.66 1.85 2.12
C SER A 306 -15.58 0.50 1.42
N PHE A 307 -14.38 -0.04 1.27
CA PHE A 307 -14.14 -1.35 0.66
C PHE A 307 -14.84 -2.48 1.42
N LEU A 308 -14.71 -2.51 2.75
CA LEU A 308 -15.39 -3.52 3.57
C LEU A 308 -16.91 -3.32 3.59
N GLY A 309 -17.40 -2.09 3.50
CA GLY A 309 -18.81 -1.80 3.33
C GLY A 309 -19.39 -2.32 2.02
N ILE A 310 -18.58 -2.40 0.97
CA ILE A 310 -18.96 -2.93 -0.36
C ILE A 310 -18.85 -4.45 -0.38
N LYS A 311 -17.76 -4.98 0.15
CA LYS A 311 -17.43 -6.42 0.11
C LYS A 311 -18.40 -7.27 0.92
N GLU A 312 -18.82 -6.80 2.08
CA GLU A 312 -19.48 -7.62 3.10
C GLU A 312 -20.89 -7.09 3.46
N ASP A 313 -21.64 -7.90 4.20
CA ASP A 313 -23.05 -7.65 4.53
C ASP A 313 -23.30 -6.61 5.66
N GLY A 314 -22.28 -5.90 6.07
CA GLY A 314 -22.33 -4.89 7.16
C GLY A 314 -21.95 -5.45 8.54
N ILE A 315 -22.02 -6.74 8.78
CA ILE A 315 -21.57 -7.35 10.06
C ILE A 315 -20.05 -7.22 10.16
N VAL A 316 -19.34 -7.60 9.12
CA VAL A 316 -17.86 -7.53 9.06
C VAL A 316 -17.40 -6.08 9.11
N LEU A 317 -18.10 -5.15 8.44
CA LEU A 317 -17.80 -3.72 8.56
C LEU A 317 -17.94 -3.25 10.00
N ARG A 318 -19.02 -3.64 10.71
CA ARG A 318 -19.20 -3.30 12.13
C ARG A 318 -18.05 -3.82 12.99
N GLN A 319 -17.59 -5.04 12.76
CA GLN A 319 -16.46 -5.63 13.47
C GLN A 319 -15.16 -4.90 13.17
N PHE A 320 -14.93 -4.52 11.91
CA PHE A 320 -13.79 -3.70 11.52
C PHE A 320 -13.79 -2.35 12.24
N ILE A 321 -14.93 -1.66 12.27
CA ILE A 321 -15.08 -0.38 12.99
C ILE A 321 -14.78 -0.54 14.48
N ARG A 322 -15.30 -1.58 15.12
CA ARG A 322 -15.00 -1.87 16.53
C ARG A 322 -13.52 -2.17 16.76
N TRP A 323 -12.92 -2.98 15.88
CA TRP A 323 -11.50 -3.30 15.96
C TRP A 323 -10.63 -2.05 15.81
N ILE A 324 -10.92 -1.19 14.84
CA ILE A 324 -10.26 0.12 14.65
C ILE A 324 -10.39 0.96 15.93
N LYS A 325 -11.59 1.02 16.52
CA LYS A 325 -11.86 1.81 17.70
C LYS A 325 -11.13 1.27 18.94
N ASN A 326 -11.23 -0.03 19.21
CA ASN A 326 -10.60 -0.68 20.36
C ASN A 326 -9.08 -0.60 20.32
N LYS A 327 -8.47 -0.66 19.13
CA LYS A 327 -7.02 -0.56 18.94
C LYS A 327 -6.55 0.87 18.63
N LYS A 328 -7.47 1.85 18.61
CA LYS A 328 -7.21 3.26 18.27
C LYS A 328 -6.42 3.44 16.96
N LEU A 329 -6.66 2.57 15.98
CA LEU A 329 -5.94 2.59 14.71
C LEU A 329 -6.22 3.83 13.87
N TYR A 330 -7.30 4.54 14.14
CA TYR A 330 -7.59 5.85 13.55
C TYR A 330 -6.60 6.95 13.97
N GLU A 331 -5.84 6.77 15.06
CA GLU A 331 -4.77 7.70 15.47
C GLU A 331 -3.47 7.49 14.67
N VAL A 332 -3.33 6.37 13.92
CA VAL A 332 -2.15 6.05 13.13
C VAL A 332 -2.26 6.64 11.73
N LYS A 333 -1.42 7.63 11.41
CA LYS A 333 -1.60 8.45 10.20
C LYS A 333 -1.23 7.77 8.88
N ASP A 334 -0.26 6.86 8.85
CA ASP A 334 0.33 6.35 7.61
C ASP A 334 0.14 4.83 7.42
N ILE A 335 -1.01 4.29 7.84
CA ILE A 335 -1.34 2.89 7.56
C ILE A 335 -1.81 2.78 6.09
N ASP A 336 -1.15 1.89 5.34
CA ASP A 336 -1.58 1.52 4.01
C ASP A 336 -2.91 0.76 4.04
N THR A 337 -3.82 1.09 3.11
CA THR A 337 -5.17 0.52 3.04
C THR A 337 -5.16 -1.00 2.94
N GLN A 338 -4.33 -1.56 2.05
CA GLN A 338 -4.29 -3.00 1.81
C GLN A 338 -3.75 -3.73 3.04
N SER A 339 -2.68 -3.24 3.63
CA SER A 339 -2.10 -3.77 4.87
C SER A 339 -3.11 -3.77 6.02
N LEU A 340 -3.91 -2.70 6.16
CA LEU A 340 -4.93 -2.59 7.19
C LEU A 340 -6.03 -3.67 7.01
N ILE A 341 -6.50 -3.87 5.78
CA ILE A 341 -7.50 -4.89 5.45
C ILE A 341 -6.94 -6.29 5.69
N GLU A 342 -5.72 -6.57 5.23
CA GLU A 342 -5.09 -7.88 5.38
C GLU A 342 -4.85 -8.24 6.86
N VAL A 343 -4.40 -7.29 7.68
CA VAL A 343 -4.20 -7.51 9.11
C VAL A 343 -5.54 -7.78 9.80
N PHE A 344 -6.58 -7.01 9.48
CA PHE A 344 -7.92 -7.26 10.00
C PHE A 344 -8.44 -8.63 9.58
N GLU A 345 -8.37 -8.98 8.29
CA GLU A 345 -8.83 -10.28 7.81
C GLU A 345 -8.10 -11.45 8.49
N LYS A 346 -6.79 -11.32 8.70
CA LYS A 346 -6.02 -12.33 9.44
C LYS A 346 -6.43 -12.40 10.90
N ALA A 347 -6.57 -11.26 11.56
CA ALA A 347 -7.01 -11.21 12.96
C ALA A 347 -8.43 -11.76 13.13
N TYR A 348 -9.32 -11.46 12.18
CA TYR A 348 -10.71 -11.87 12.21
C TYR A 348 -10.93 -13.33 11.81
N LYS A 349 -10.15 -13.86 10.85
CA LYS A 349 -10.20 -15.29 10.45
C LYS A 349 -9.46 -16.21 11.41
N THR A 350 -8.80 -15.67 12.45
CA THR A 350 -8.15 -16.50 13.47
C THR A 350 -9.18 -17.35 14.19
N GLU A 351 -8.95 -18.65 14.22
CA GLU A 351 -9.80 -19.59 14.93
C GLU A 351 -9.76 -19.31 16.43
N LEU A 352 -10.91 -18.98 17.02
CA LEU A 352 -11.06 -18.86 18.47
C LEU A 352 -11.42 -20.24 19.02
N LYS A 353 -10.46 -20.88 19.64
CA LYS A 353 -10.62 -22.24 20.17
C LYS A 353 -11.18 -22.22 21.58
N ILE A 354 -12.17 -23.07 21.84
CA ILE A 354 -12.71 -23.27 23.18
C ILE A 354 -12.20 -24.59 23.71
N PHE A 355 -11.65 -24.59 24.93
CA PHE A 355 -11.30 -25.81 25.66
C PHE A 355 -12.25 -25.99 26.83
N VAL A 356 -12.73 -27.24 27.03
CA VAL A 356 -13.61 -27.61 28.15
C VAL A 356 -12.92 -28.64 29.04
N ALA A 357 -12.73 -28.28 30.29
CA ALA A 357 -12.33 -29.13 31.37
C ALA A 357 -13.57 -29.58 32.14
N MET A 358 -13.87 -30.86 32.13
CA MET A 358 -15.00 -31.43 32.87
C MET A 358 -14.63 -32.76 33.52
N PRO A 359 -15.29 -33.15 34.62
CA PRO A 359 -15.15 -34.51 35.19
C PRO A 359 -15.61 -35.55 34.18
N TYR A 360 -14.80 -36.57 33.97
CA TYR A 360 -15.22 -37.70 33.14
C TYR A 360 -16.07 -38.67 33.96
N TYR A 361 -17.36 -38.73 33.69
CA TYR A 361 -18.28 -39.68 34.32
C TYR A 361 -18.62 -40.84 33.40
N CYS A 362 -18.97 -40.57 32.16
CA CYS A 362 -19.27 -41.57 31.13
C CYS A 362 -19.25 -40.93 29.73
N ASP A 363 -19.14 -41.77 28.69
CA ASP A 363 -19.12 -41.32 27.28
C ASP A 363 -20.38 -40.57 26.86
N SER A 364 -21.55 -40.92 27.41
CA SER A 364 -22.80 -40.23 27.11
C SER A 364 -22.74 -38.75 27.51
N MET A 365 -22.26 -38.45 28.71
CA MET A 365 -22.11 -37.07 29.18
C MET A 365 -21.12 -36.24 28.33
N VAL A 366 -19.98 -36.83 27.96
CA VAL A 366 -19.01 -36.18 27.08
C VAL A 366 -19.64 -35.86 25.73
N ASN A 367 -20.44 -36.77 25.18
CA ASN A 367 -21.14 -36.53 23.92
C ASN A 367 -22.19 -35.42 24.05
N ASP A 368 -22.93 -35.36 25.14
CA ASP A 368 -23.93 -34.32 25.40
C ASP A 368 -23.29 -32.95 25.55
N TYR A 369 -22.19 -32.83 26.30
CA TYR A 369 -21.42 -31.58 26.40
C TYR A 369 -20.87 -31.14 25.06
N ASN A 370 -20.29 -32.05 24.27
CA ASN A 370 -19.82 -31.73 22.93
C ASN A 370 -20.95 -31.22 22.02
N ALA A 371 -22.13 -31.87 22.07
CA ALA A 371 -23.29 -31.45 21.28
C ALA A 371 -23.78 -30.06 21.65
N VAL A 372 -23.92 -29.78 22.94
CA VAL A 372 -24.35 -28.47 23.45
C VAL A 372 -23.35 -27.37 23.10
N LEU A 373 -22.06 -27.67 23.26
CA LEU A 373 -20.99 -26.69 22.94
C LEU A 373 -20.94 -26.41 21.45
N GLU A 374 -21.06 -27.42 20.60
CA GLU A 374 -21.09 -27.27 19.15
C GLU A 374 -22.32 -26.48 18.69
N GLU A 375 -23.51 -26.74 19.28
CA GLU A 375 -24.71 -25.97 18.95
C GLU A 375 -24.57 -24.49 19.33
N ALA A 376 -24.08 -24.19 20.54
CA ALA A 376 -23.80 -22.84 20.99
C ALA A 376 -22.78 -22.15 20.08
N SER A 377 -21.68 -22.81 19.74
CA SER A 377 -20.63 -22.30 18.87
C SER A 377 -21.14 -22.08 17.45
N LYS A 378 -21.96 -22.99 16.91
CA LYS A 378 -22.59 -22.86 15.59
C LYS A 378 -23.51 -21.63 15.53
N SER A 379 -24.36 -21.46 16.53
CA SER A 379 -25.24 -20.29 16.62
C SER A 379 -24.45 -18.99 16.61
N ILE A 380 -23.36 -18.91 17.39
CA ILE A 380 -22.48 -17.72 17.42
C ILE A 380 -21.80 -17.49 16.06
N ARG A 381 -21.31 -18.55 15.40
CA ARG A 381 -20.71 -18.46 14.05
C ARG A 381 -21.69 -17.88 13.03
N GLU A 382 -22.93 -18.37 13.05
CA GLU A 382 -23.99 -17.96 12.11
C GLU A 382 -24.45 -16.51 12.35
N GLU A 383 -24.64 -16.13 13.61
CA GLU A 383 -25.15 -14.80 14.00
C GLU A 383 -24.11 -13.70 13.89
N HIS A 384 -22.86 -14.00 14.27
CA HIS A 384 -21.81 -12.99 14.42
C HIS A 384 -20.64 -13.14 13.46
N LYS A 385 -20.60 -14.18 12.62
CA LYS A 385 -19.51 -14.48 11.66
C LYS A 385 -18.12 -14.60 12.30
N VAL A 386 -18.06 -14.96 13.58
CA VAL A 386 -16.80 -15.20 14.31
C VAL A 386 -16.41 -16.66 14.15
N ASN A 387 -15.16 -16.93 13.80
CA ASN A 387 -14.66 -18.31 13.63
C ASN A 387 -14.33 -18.96 14.98
N ILE A 388 -15.35 -19.42 15.69
CA ILE A 388 -15.20 -20.07 16.99
C ILE A 388 -15.35 -21.60 16.86
N ILE A 389 -14.36 -22.35 17.37
CA ILE A 389 -14.28 -23.80 17.22
C ILE A 389 -13.99 -24.46 18.57
N PRO A 390 -14.89 -25.31 19.09
CA PRO A 390 -14.60 -26.07 20.29
C PRO A 390 -13.59 -27.19 19.99
N TYR A 391 -12.66 -27.42 20.91
CA TYR A 391 -11.91 -28.66 20.93
C TYR A 391 -12.83 -29.80 21.36
N PRO A 392 -12.78 -30.96 20.70
CA PRO A 392 -13.49 -32.15 21.18
C PRO A 392 -13.02 -32.49 22.60
N ILE A 393 -13.99 -32.71 23.51
CA ILE A 393 -13.67 -33.13 24.86
C ILE A 393 -13.01 -34.50 24.79
N MET A 394 -11.84 -34.64 25.42
CA MET A 394 -11.03 -35.83 25.29
C MET A 394 -11.63 -36.99 26.11
N LYS A 395 -11.80 -38.15 25.47
CA LYS A 395 -12.07 -39.40 26.15
C LYS A 395 -10.74 -39.99 26.60
N ASN A 396 -10.69 -40.52 27.82
CA ASN A 396 -9.49 -41.15 28.38
C ASN A 396 -9.03 -42.37 27.53
N SER A 397 -8.20 -42.11 26.53
CA SER A 397 -7.56 -43.15 25.72
C SER A 397 -6.17 -42.72 25.29
N GLY A 398 -5.13 -43.07 26.06
CA GLY A 398 -3.74 -42.80 25.69
C GLY A 398 -2.75 -43.02 26.84
N VAL A 399 -1.44 -43.02 26.50
CA VAL A 399 -0.35 -43.14 27.47
C VAL A 399 -0.23 -41.84 28.26
N SER A 400 -0.18 -41.94 29.59
CA SER A 400 -0.36 -40.85 30.56
C SER A 400 0.51 -39.59 30.32
N ARG A 401 1.72 -39.67 29.78
CA ARG A 401 2.60 -38.51 29.57
C ARG A 401 2.19 -37.67 28.36
N ASP A 402 1.83 -38.29 27.28
CA ASP A 402 1.49 -37.61 26.03
C ASP A 402 0.14 -36.89 26.16
N LEU A 403 -0.78 -37.45 26.95
CA LEU A 403 -2.10 -36.87 27.20
C LEU A 403 -2.03 -35.57 27.98
N ILE A 404 -1.21 -35.48 29.04
CA ILE A 404 -1.08 -34.28 29.86
C ILE A 404 -0.44 -33.14 29.03
N GLN A 405 0.57 -33.45 28.24
CA GLN A 405 1.20 -32.47 27.38
C GLN A 405 0.23 -31.94 26.30
N ASP A 406 -0.58 -32.80 25.72
CA ASP A 406 -1.58 -32.40 24.73
C ASP A 406 -2.70 -31.54 25.36
N ILE A 407 -3.12 -31.83 26.57
CA ILE A 407 -4.06 -31.00 27.35
C ILE A 407 -3.47 -29.61 27.56
N PHE A 408 -2.24 -29.50 28.06
CA PHE A 408 -1.61 -28.22 28.31
C PHE A 408 -1.41 -27.44 27.04
N ARG A 409 -0.98 -28.06 25.95
CA ARG A 409 -0.87 -27.41 24.65
C ARG A 409 -2.22 -26.86 24.18
N LYS A 410 -3.31 -27.63 24.29
CA LYS A 410 -4.65 -27.16 23.93
C LYS A 410 -5.12 -25.99 24.80
N ILE A 411 -4.82 -26.02 26.10
CA ILE A 411 -5.11 -24.91 27.02
C ILE A 411 -4.29 -23.67 26.60
N GLU A 412 -3.02 -23.83 26.25
CA GLU A 412 -2.20 -22.72 25.76
C GLU A 412 -2.71 -22.14 24.45
N GLU A 413 -3.22 -22.97 23.56
CA GLU A 413 -3.77 -22.56 22.26
C GLU A 413 -5.21 -22.03 22.35
N CYS A 414 -5.99 -22.36 23.39
CA CYS A 414 -7.37 -21.94 23.47
C CYS A 414 -7.51 -20.44 23.73
N SER A 415 -8.59 -19.86 23.20
CA SER A 415 -9.00 -18.47 23.45
C SER A 415 -9.93 -18.36 24.65
N ILE A 416 -10.75 -19.38 24.89
CA ILE A 416 -11.71 -19.45 25.99
C ILE A 416 -11.56 -20.81 26.67
N PHE A 417 -11.45 -20.79 27.98
CA PHE A 417 -11.39 -22.01 28.81
C PHE A 417 -12.67 -22.14 29.64
N ILE A 418 -13.31 -23.29 29.56
CA ILE A 418 -14.53 -23.61 30.34
C ILE A 418 -14.19 -24.67 31.35
N ALA A 419 -14.50 -24.45 32.63
CA ALA A 419 -14.30 -25.40 33.71
C ALA A 419 -15.61 -25.79 34.37
N ASP A 420 -15.95 -27.10 34.35
CA ASP A 420 -17.04 -27.63 35.16
C ASP A 420 -16.53 -27.97 36.56
N ILE A 421 -16.87 -27.11 37.52
CA ILE A 421 -16.43 -27.19 38.90
C ILE A 421 -17.41 -27.96 39.82
N THR A 422 -18.38 -28.72 39.26
CA THR A 422 -19.50 -29.35 39.97
C THR A 422 -19.07 -30.15 41.19
N ASP A 423 -18.10 -31.03 41.08
CA ASP A 423 -17.68 -31.93 42.17
C ASP A 423 -16.27 -31.59 42.68
N ASN A 424 -15.75 -30.39 42.44
CA ASN A 424 -14.40 -30.02 42.83
C ASN A 424 -13.33 -31.02 42.33
N ASN A 425 -13.51 -31.54 41.09
CA ASN A 425 -12.60 -32.53 40.51
C ASN A 425 -11.18 -32.00 40.46
N SER A 426 -10.22 -32.72 41.03
CA SER A 426 -8.83 -32.25 41.15
C SER A 426 -8.16 -32.00 39.80
N ASN A 427 -8.48 -32.76 38.76
CA ASN A 427 -7.92 -32.60 37.44
C ASN A 427 -8.45 -31.28 36.79
N VAL A 428 -9.76 -31.07 36.86
CA VAL A 428 -10.38 -29.84 36.37
C VAL A 428 -9.84 -28.62 37.08
N LEU A 429 -9.66 -28.69 38.40
CA LEU A 429 -9.08 -27.56 39.18
C LEU A 429 -7.61 -27.33 38.86
N TYR A 430 -6.84 -28.36 38.55
CA TYR A 430 -5.46 -28.25 38.11
C TYR A 430 -5.36 -27.60 36.72
N GLU A 431 -6.19 -28.03 35.77
CA GLU A 431 -6.29 -27.43 34.43
C GLU A 431 -6.76 -25.99 34.50
N LEU A 432 -7.72 -25.65 35.37
CA LEU A 432 -8.18 -24.30 35.61
C LEU A 432 -7.05 -23.42 36.18
N GLY A 433 -6.28 -23.92 37.14
CA GLY A 433 -5.13 -23.23 37.68
C GLY A 433 -4.08 -22.93 36.62
N PHE A 434 -3.82 -23.87 35.71
CA PHE A 434 -2.93 -23.69 34.58
C PHE A 434 -3.47 -22.65 33.58
N ALA A 435 -4.76 -22.72 33.22
CA ALA A 435 -5.40 -21.78 32.32
C ALA A 435 -5.33 -20.33 32.85
N LYS A 436 -5.58 -20.15 34.16
CA LYS A 436 -5.44 -18.84 34.83
C LYS A 436 -4.00 -18.34 34.85
N GLY A 437 -3.04 -19.24 35.13
CA GLY A 437 -1.61 -18.90 35.06
C GLY A 437 -1.15 -18.50 33.65
N LYS A 438 -1.91 -18.88 32.61
CA LYS A 438 -1.73 -18.46 31.21
C LYS A 438 -2.65 -17.31 30.80
N GLU A 439 -3.29 -16.64 31.76
CA GLU A 439 -4.19 -15.51 31.55
C GLU A 439 -5.33 -15.77 30.56
N LYS A 440 -5.87 -17.01 30.55
CA LYS A 440 -7.00 -17.37 29.69
C LYS A 440 -8.32 -16.83 30.26
N ASP A 441 -9.23 -16.47 29.34
CA ASP A 441 -10.60 -16.13 29.74
C ASP A 441 -11.33 -17.41 30.18
N CYS A 442 -11.70 -17.46 31.44
CA CYS A 442 -12.25 -18.65 32.08
C CYS A 442 -13.74 -18.47 32.37
N ILE A 443 -14.55 -19.42 31.92
CA ILE A 443 -15.98 -19.58 32.29
C ILE A 443 -16.09 -20.75 33.26
N LEU A 444 -16.53 -20.50 34.49
CA LEU A 444 -16.74 -21.51 35.47
C LEU A 444 -18.23 -21.91 35.46
N ILE A 445 -18.54 -23.17 35.22
CA ILE A 445 -19.91 -23.70 35.23
C ILE A 445 -20.09 -24.70 36.39
N LEU A 446 -21.33 -24.79 36.91
CA LEU A 446 -21.65 -25.66 38.02
C LEU A 446 -23.04 -26.27 37.79
N ASN A 447 -23.12 -27.60 37.78
CA ASN A 447 -24.38 -28.32 37.67
C ASN A 447 -25.04 -28.42 39.05
N GLU A 448 -26.16 -27.72 39.25
CA GLU A 448 -26.85 -27.71 40.53
C GLU A 448 -27.55 -29.03 40.87
N GLU A 449 -27.98 -29.81 39.85
CA GLU A 449 -28.65 -31.11 40.08
C GLU A 449 -27.66 -32.22 40.51
N LYS A 450 -26.42 -32.13 40.05
CA LYS A 450 -25.38 -33.15 40.30
C LYS A 450 -24.42 -32.80 41.42
N ARG A 451 -24.48 -31.56 41.90
CA ARG A 451 -23.58 -31.06 42.93
C ARG A 451 -23.75 -31.82 44.25
N THR A 452 -22.68 -32.48 44.71
CA THR A 452 -22.64 -33.16 46.00
C THR A 452 -21.98 -32.32 47.11
N GLN A 453 -21.16 -31.35 46.72
CA GLN A 453 -20.39 -30.46 47.61
C GLN A 453 -20.46 -29.01 47.17
N PRO A 454 -20.36 -28.05 48.09
CA PRO A 454 -20.21 -26.65 47.71
C PRO A 454 -18.86 -26.39 47.02
N PRO A 455 -18.73 -25.39 46.16
CA PRO A 455 -17.43 -24.99 45.60
C PRO A 455 -16.39 -24.75 46.69
N LYS A 456 -15.09 -25.10 46.43
CA LYS A 456 -14.00 -24.85 47.36
C LYS A 456 -13.87 -23.35 47.68
N SER A 457 -13.35 -23.04 48.84
CA SER A 457 -13.16 -21.64 49.35
C SER A 457 -12.44 -20.73 48.34
N ASP A 458 -11.49 -21.29 47.62
CA ASP A 458 -10.65 -20.55 46.68
C ASP A 458 -11.43 -20.03 45.48
N TYR A 459 -12.58 -20.67 45.17
CA TYR A 459 -13.46 -20.26 44.04
C TYR A 459 -14.80 -19.68 44.48
N ARG A 460 -15.07 -19.59 45.79
CA ARG A 460 -16.33 -19.00 46.31
C ARG A 460 -16.50 -17.55 45.99
N ASN A 461 -15.41 -16.80 45.80
CA ASN A 461 -15.38 -15.39 45.46
C ASN A 461 -15.32 -15.16 43.96
N GLU A 462 -15.24 -16.21 43.16
CA GLU A 462 -15.26 -16.10 41.71
C GLU A 462 -16.68 -16.24 41.16
N LEU A 463 -16.94 -15.55 40.06
CA LEU A 463 -18.21 -15.69 39.36
C LEU A 463 -18.26 -17.05 38.67
N TYR A 464 -19.21 -17.89 39.09
CA TYR A 464 -19.55 -19.13 38.42
C TYR A 464 -21.00 -19.13 37.99
N TYR A 465 -21.32 -19.88 36.95
CA TYR A 465 -22.61 -19.89 36.30
C TYR A 465 -23.30 -21.23 36.58
N PRO A 466 -24.38 -21.24 37.39
CA PRO A 466 -25.15 -22.44 37.66
C PRO A 466 -25.98 -22.88 36.44
N PHE A 467 -26.14 -24.17 36.25
CA PHE A 467 -27.02 -24.72 35.23
C PHE A 467 -27.76 -25.95 35.73
N THR A 468 -28.95 -26.22 35.14
CA THR A 468 -29.76 -27.40 35.35
C THR A 468 -30.12 -28.02 34.01
N GLY A 469 -29.58 -29.21 33.73
CA GLY A 469 -29.78 -29.87 32.43
C GLY A 469 -29.07 -29.21 31.25
N TYR A 470 -29.05 -29.88 30.11
CA TYR A 470 -28.23 -29.50 28.95
C TYR A 470 -28.72 -28.24 28.19
N LYS A 471 -30.05 -27.98 28.19
CA LYS A 471 -30.60 -26.77 27.59
C LYS A 471 -30.10 -25.53 28.32
N SER A 472 -30.20 -25.53 29.65
CA SER A 472 -29.73 -24.45 30.49
C SER A 472 -28.20 -24.25 30.34
N LEU A 473 -27.44 -25.36 30.19
CA LEU A 473 -25.99 -25.29 29.90
C LEU A 473 -25.73 -24.56 28.57
N GLY A 474 -26.46 -24.89 27.51
CA GLY A 474 -26.29 -24.27 26.19
C GLY A 474 -26.52 -22.75 26.24
N ASP A 475 -27.62 -22.32 26.88
CA ASP A 475 -27.94 -20.93 27.05
C ASP A 475 -26.87 -20.18 27.87
N THR A 476 -26.39 -20.80 28.96
CA THR A 476 -25.32 -20.29 29.80
C THR A 476 -24.02 -20.14 29.04
N LEU A 477 -23.60 -21.15 28.29
CA LEU A 477 -22.38 -21.10 27.48
C LEU A 477 -22.48 -20.04 26.39
N LYS A 478 -23.57 -20.02 25.62
CA LYS A 478 -23.76 -18.99 24.56
C LYS A 478 -23.65 -17.60 25.14
N THR A 479 -24.36 -17.29 26.24
CA THR A 479 -24.36 -15.97 26.86
C THR A 479 -22.96 -15.53 27.31
N ASN A 480 -22.23 -16.40 28.01
CA ASN A 480 -20.93 -16.05 28.56
C ASN A 480 -19.83 -15.99 27.48
N ILE A 481 -19.88 -16.86 26.47
CA ILE A 481 -18.99 -16.78 25.32
C ILE A 481 -19.21 -15.46 24.58
N LEU A 482 -20.48 -15.07 24.32
CA LEU A 482 -20.80 -13.79 23.69
C LEU A 482 -20.26 -12.60 24.49
N GLN A 483 -20.39 -12.64 25.82
CA GLN A 483 -19.85 -11.58 26.69
C GLN A 483 -18.32 -11.45 26.52
N ILE A 484 -17.57 -12.55 26.56
CA ILE A 484 -16.12 -12.55 26.35
C ILE A 484 -15.77 -12.00 24.95
N LEU A 485 -16.51 -12.44 23.92
CA LEU A 485 -16.30 -11.95 22.55
C LEU A 485 -16.56 -10.45 22.43
N GLN A 486 -17.56 -9.91 23.14
CA GLN A 486 -17.84 -8.46 23.21
C GLN A 486 -16.72 -7.72 23.93
N ASP A 487 -16.30 -8.19 25.09
CA ASP A 487 -15.24 -7.56 25.89
C ASP A 487 -13.90 -7.53 25.14
N LYS A 488 -13.63 -8.53 24.32
CA LYS A 488 -12.44 -8.61 23.45
C LYS A 488 -12.62 -7.88 22.11
N GLY A 489 -13.81 -7.42 21.78
CA GLY A 489 -14.10 -6.68 20.56
C GLY A 489 -14.20 -7.54 19.29
N TYR A 490 -14.52 -8.81 19.43
CA TYR A 490 -14.80 -9.70 18.28
C TYR A 490 -16.22 -9.52 17.73
N ILE A 491 -17.16 -9.09 18.57
CA ILE A 491 -18.57 -8.87 18.18
C ILE A 491 -19.12 -7.58 18.76
#